data_4e2520c893d2f0adbe3cea7727f94003
#
_entry.id   4e2520c893d2f0adbe3cea7727f94003
#
_cell.length_a   1.000
_cell.length_b   1.000
_cell.length_c   1.000
_cell.angle_alpha   90.00
_cell.angle_beta   90.00
_cell.angle_gamma   90.00
#
_symmetry.space_group_name_H-M   'P 1'
#
loop_
_entity.id
_entity.type
_entity.pdbx_description
1 polymer ?
#
loop_
_entity_poly.entity_id
_entity_poly.type
_entity_poly.pdbx_seq_one_letter_code
_entity_poly.pdbx_strand_id
1 'polypeptide(L)'
;MKWTLRRLAGLACASFLFSSLSAVSAWAGPRIVSGPGANPTCFKPWSDQTKFFQWDKKPGPYKIALVNGFVGNTWRIQMVKTAKAFAEQPGIKENIKEFKVVSTGTDVAAQLGAMEDFINQGFDAIVTIAVAPDGFDRIIRLADKHNVVVVPFDNILDTDKVMMVNEDQKEMGRMSAKWLIDESGKKSGDILEVRGLPGNSVDRDRHLGFREVMEGAGNKFNITEVVGNWDTGTSQKVTADALAVHGHFDGVFTQGGSDGTVQAMMAAKHPFVPMSGEGENEYRKQIADHAKDGLKGMSYGQSPALVAIATKAAISALQGNVMPQLISIPIPVATYKDLKPGTNYWPDLNANFFAPNQFLPCGVNFTAPEIMAQSEKNTQ
;
A
#
# COMPACT_ATOMS: atom_id res chain seq x y z
N MET A 1 84.37 43.57 -42.99
CA MET A 1 83.79 42.25 -43.11
C MET A 1 82.68 42.14 -42.03
N LYS A 2 81.43 42.36 -42.40
CA LYS A 2 80.26 42.38 -41.44
C LYS A 2 79.33 41.26 -41.81
N TRP A 3 79.12 40.35 -40.91
CA TRP A 3 78.09 39.26 -41.02
C TRP A 3 76.89 39.68 -40.25
N THR A 4 75.75 39.72 -40.95
CA THR A 4 74.39 39.96 -40.35
C THR A 4 73.68 38.64 -40.17
N LEU A 5 73.35 38.28 -38.93
CA LEU A 5 72.48 37.17 -38.61
C LEU A 5 70.97 37.62 -38.70
N ARG A 6 70.19 36.95 -39.56
CA ARG A 6 68.76 37.07 -39.59
C ARG A 6 68.15 36.06 -38.56
N ARG A 7 67.38 36.58 -37.60
CA ARG A 7 66.54 35.77 -36.71
C ARG A 7 65.23 35.53 -37.39
N LEU A 8 64.85 34.24 -37.55
CA LEU A 8 63.49 33.79 -37.90
C LEU A 8 62.67 33.63 -36.59
N ALA A 9 61.64 34.42 -36.49
CA ALA A 9 60.62 34.27 -35.41
C ALA A 9 59.58 33.28 -35.87
N GLY A 10 59.51 32.09 -35.22
CA GLY A 10 58.45 31.14 -35.43
C GLY A 10 57.22 31.45 -34.51
N LEU A 11 56.11 31.76 -35.10
CA LEU A 11 54.85 31.86 -34.41
C LEU A 11 54.30 30.42 -34.14
N ALA A 12 54.30 30.02 -32.89
CA ALA A 12 53.60 28.82 -32.45
C ALA A 12 52.16 29.22 -32.15
N CYS A 13 51.19 28.84 -33.00
CA CYS A 13 49.80 28.92 -32.74
C CYS A 13 49.37 27.74 -31.76
N ALA A 14 49.23 28.06 -30.49
CA ALA A 14 48.67 27.16 -29.54
C ALA A 14 47.13 27.16 -29.69
N SER A 15 46.60 26.13 -30.35
CA SER A 15 45.15 25.91 -30.42
C SER A 15 44.66 25.37 -29.09
N PHE A 16 44.02 26.21 -28.25
CA PHE A 16 43.27 25.81 -27.07
C PHE A 16 41.98 25.19 -27.53
N LEU A 17 41.91 23.85 -27.50
CA LEU A 17 40.65 23.11 -27.55
C LEU A 17 39.89 23.34 -26.24
N PHE A 18 38.92 24.23 -26.21
CA PHE A 18 37.94 24.35 -25.20
C PHE A 18 36.99 23.14 -25.33
N SER A 19 37.26 22.08 -24.58
CA SER A 19 36.27 21.03 -24.34
C SER A 19 35.15 21.64 -23.49
N SER A 20 34.05 22.04 -24.12
CA SER A 20 32.81 22.39 -23.40
C SER A 20 32.30 21.13 -22.75
N LEU A 21 32.65 20.89 -21.47
CA LEU A 21 31.88 20.00 -20.63
C LEU A 21 30.48 20.63 -20.52
N SER A 22 29.53 20.10 -21.31
CA SER A 22 28.14 20.32 -21.06
C SER A 22 27.83 19.70 -19.70
N ALA A 23 27.77 20.54 -18.67
CA ALA A 23 27.19 20.12 -17.38
C ALA A 23 25.73 19.73 -17.66
N VAL A 24 25.50 18.45 -17.83
CA VAL A 24 24.13 17.90 -17.77
C VAL A 24 23.67 18.25 -16.38
N SER A 25 22.77 19.22 -16.26
CA SER A 25 22.05 19.48 -15.03
C SER A 25 21.35 18.18 -14.68
N ALA A 26 21.91 17.40 -13.74
CA ALA A 26 21.23 16.24 -13.20
C ALA A 26 19.96 16.79 -12.54
N TRP A 27 18.83 16.49 -13.14
CA TRP A 27 17.54 16.81 -12.52
C TRP A 27 17.44 15.98 -11.26
N ALA A 28 17.25 16.65 -10.14
CA ALA A 28 16.95 15.99 -8.89
C ALA A 28 15.45 15.62 -8.91
N GLY A 29 15.16 14.33 -8.84
CA GLY A 29 13.79 13.79 -8.86
C GLY A 29 13.25 13.47 -10.28
N PRO A 30 11.99 13.01 -10.37
CA PRO A 30 11.37 12.61 -11.62
C PRO A 30 10.98 13.81 -12.49
N ARG A 31 11.08 13.64 -13.79
CA ARG A 31 10.48 14.56 -14.76
C ARG A 31 9.01 14.23 -14.94
N ILE A 32 8.15 15.25 -15.08
CA ILE A 32 6.77 15.07 -15.52
C ILE A 32 6.79 14.92 -17.04
N VAL A 33 6.20 13.85 -17.54
CA VAL A 33 6.17 13.49 -18.95
C VAL A 33 4.76 13.12 -19.41
N SER A 34 4.56 12.98 -20.72
CA SER A 34 3.30 12.47 -21.27
C SER A 34 3.24 10.94 -21.15
N GLY A 35 2.04 10.38 -20.93
CA GLY A 35 1.79 8.96 -21.05
C GLY A 35 1.82 8.46 -22.51
N PRO A 36 1.53 7.18 -22.72
CA PRO A 36 1.17 6.20 -21.72
C PRO A 36 2.35 5.73 -20.86
N GLY A 37 2.04 5.21 -19.66
CA GLY A 37 3.03 4.55 -18.79
C GLY A 37 3.39 3.14 -19.27
N ALA A 38 4.49 2.63 -18.72
CA ALA A 38 4.93 1.25 -18.95
C ALA A 38 3.94 0.26 -18.33
N ASN A 39 3.78 -0.92 -18.95
CA ASN A 39 2.99 -2.04 -18.46
C ASN A 39 1.60 -1.62 -17.89
N PRO A 40 0.69 -1.09 -18.70
CA PRO A 40 -0.57 -0.49 -18.21
C PRO A 40 -1.53 -1.51 -17.56
N THR A 41 -1.32 -2.81 -17.77
CA THR A 41 -2.10 -3.87 -17.10
C THR A 41 -1.67 -4.06 -15.64
N CYS A 42 -0.41 -3.80 -15.32
CA CYS A 42 0.13 -3.81 -13.96
C CYS A 42 0.06 -2.42 -13.30
N PHE A 43 0.44 -1.39 -14.04
CA PHE A 43 0.55 -0.01 -13.55
C PHE A 43 -0.54 0.87 -14.15
N LYS A 44 -1.78 0.55 -13.84
CA LYS A 44 -2.93 1.34 -14.30
C LYS A 44 -2.91 2.72 -13.62
N PRO A 45 -2.99 3.83 -14.37
CA PRO A 45 -3.14 5.15 -13.76
C PRO A 45 -4.45 5.24 -12.98
N TRP A 46 -4.45 6.01 -11.89
CA TRP A 46 -5.64 6.20 -11.03
C TRP A 46 -6.82 6.78 -11.79
N SER A 47 -6.55 7.74 -12.66
CA SER A 47 -7.54 8.38 -13.54
C SER A 47 -6.87 8.92 -14.79
N ASP A 48 -7.68 9.44 -15.72
CA ASP A 48 -7.18 10.12 -16.91
C ASP A 48 -6.40 11.43 -16.61
N GLN A 49 -6.52 11.95 -15.38
CA GLN A 49 -5.80 13.14 -14.91
C GLN A 49 -4.48 12.79 -14.22
N THR A 50 -4.18 11.49 -14.06
CA THR A 50 -2.95 11.05 -13.38
C THR A 50 -1.73 11.52 -14.16
N LYS A 51 -0.81 12.21 -13.46
CA LYS A 51 0.49 12.61 -14.01
C LYS A 51 1.36 11.38 -14.27
N PHE A 52 2.31 11.53 -15.18
CA PHE A 52 3.33 10.50 -15.40
C PHE A 52 4.71 11.04 -15.06
N PHE A 53 5.48 10.19 -14.42
CA PHE A 53 6.85 10.45 -13.99
C PHE A 53 7.85 9.62 -14.77
N GLN A 54 9.04 10.17 -14.98
CA GLN A 54 10.16 9.44 -15.53
C GLN A 54 11.45 9.84 -14.81
N TRP A 55 12.14 8.87 -14.25
CA TRP A 55 13.48 9.01 -13.69
C TRP A 55 14.54 8.73 -14.75
N ASP A 56 15.73 9.23 -14.52
CA ASP A 56 16.88 8.84 -15.34
C ASP A 56 17.20 7.37 -15.07
N LYS A 57 17.46 6.61 -16.15
CA LYS A 57 17.80 5.19 -16.05
C LYS A 57 19.06 4.98 -15.23
N LYS A 58 18.99 4.11 -14.23
CA LYS A 58 20.15 3.63 -13.47
C LYS A 58 20.61 2.25 -13.97
N PRO A 59 21.91 1.95 -13.91
CA PRO A 59 22.40 0.60 -14.12
C PRO A 59 21.99 -0.29 -12.93
N GLY A 60 21.42 -1.46 -13.19
CA GLY A 60 21.16 -2.48 -12.16
C GLY A 60 22.37 -3.37 -11.90
N PRO A 61 22.25 -4.31 -10.95
CA PRO A 61 21.13 -4.53 -10.03
C PRO A 61 21.07 -3.49 -8.91
N TYR A 62 19.88 -3.30 -8.31
CA TYR A 62 19.54 -2.19 -7.43
C TYR A 62 19.55 -2.56 -5.94
N LYS A 63 19.82 -1.58 -5.09
CA LYS A 63 19.61 -1.64 -3.63
C LYS A 63 18.23 -1.07 -3.32
N ILE A 64 17.35 -1.89 -2.75
CA ILE A 64 15.96 -1.51 -2.44
C ILE A 64 15.68 -1.75 -0.96
N ALA A 65 15.10 -0.77 -0.29
CA ALA A 65 14.65 -0.88 1.08
C ALA A 65 13.12 -0.88 1.17
N LEU A 66 12.57 -1.74 2.04
CA LEU A 66 11.22 -1.63 2.54
C LEU A 66 11.25 -1.01 3.93
N VAL A 67 10.73 0.21 4.05
CA VAL A 67 10.58 0.89 5.34
C VAL A 67 9.13 0.80 5.77
N ASN A 68 8.85 -0.15 6.66
CA ASN A 68 7.54 -0.38 7.25
C ASN A 68 7.44 0.41 8.57
N GLY A 69 6.23 0.83 8.92
CA GLY A 69 5.93 1.37 10.23
C GLY A 69 5.87 0.26 11.28
N PHE A 70 4.69 -0.03 11.81
CA PHE A 70 4.51 -1.07 12.82
C PHE A 70 4.31 -2.48 12.22
N VAL A 71 4.55 -3.52 13.02
CA VAL A 71 4.31 -4.93 12.70
C VAL A 71 3.31 -5.51 13.72
N GLY A 72 2.27 -4.77 14.03
CA GLY A 72 1.32 -5.12 15.09
C GLY A 72 0.16 -6.00 14.64
N ASN A 73 -0.07 -6.16 13.35
CA ASN A 73 -1.17 -6.97 12.83
C ASN A 73 -0.71 -7.95 11.75
N THR A 74 -1.57 -8.89 11.46
CA THR A 74 -1.31 -10.00 10.54
C THR A 74 -1.11 -9.55 9.10
N TRP A 75 -1.80 -8.48 8.67
CA TRP A 75 -1.61 -7.87 7.35
C TRP A 75 -0.17 -7.38 7.16
N ARG A 76 0.38 -6.66 8.15
CA ARG A 76 1.76 -6.15 8.11
C ARG A 76 2.79 -7.27 8.15
N ILE A 77 2.55 -8.31 8.94
CA ILE A 77 3.40 -9.50 8.97
C ILE A 77 3.42 -10.19 7.60
N GLN A 78 2.25 -10.43 7.01
CA GLN A 78 2.16 -11.03 5.69
C GLN A 78 2.76 -10.14 4.61
N MET A 79 2.59 -8.83 4.69
CA MET A 79 3.19 -7.86 3.77
C MET A 79 4.72 -7.95 3.76
N VAL A 80 5.36 -7.98 4.93
CA VAL A 80 6.82 -8.14 5.05
C VAL A 80 7.28 -9.48 4.44
N LYS A 81 6.55 -10.56 4.73
CA LYS A 81 6.84 -11.89 4.16
C LYS A 81 6.68 -11.89 2.64
N THR A 82 5.62 -11.27 2.13
CA THR A 82 5.38 -11.15 0.68
C THR A 82 6.47 -10.33 -0.01
N ALA A 83 6.93 -9.25 0.61
CA ALA A 83 8.03 -8.44 0.07
C ALA A 83 9.31 -9.25 -0.11
N LYS A 84 9.67 -10.06 0.88
CA LYS A 84 10.85 -10.94 0.82
C LYS A 84 10.69 -12.05 -0.21
N ALA A 85 9.52 -12.71 -0.24
CA ALA A 85 9.23 -13.71 -1.27
C ALA A 85 9.34 -13.13 -2.68
N PHE A 86 8.83 -11.91 -2.88
CA PHE A 86 8.88 -11.24 -4.17
C PHE A 86 10.31 -10.85 -4.58
N ALA A 87 11.13 -10.38 -3.64
CA ALA A 87 12.52 -10.03 -3.92
C ALA A 87 13.35 -11.25 -4.38
N GLU A 88 12.98 -12.47 -3.94
CA GLU A 88 13.63 -13.72 -4.33
C GLU A 88 13.00 -14.38 -5.57
N GLN A 89 11.90 -13.83 -6.10
CA GLN A 89 11.20 -14.40 -7.24
C GLN A 89 12.06 -14.34 -8.50
N PRO A 90 12.15 -15.42 -9.32
CA PRO A 90 12.80 -15.40 -10.63
C PRO A 90 12.27 -14.27 -11.51
N GLY A 91 13.17 -13.56 -12.20
CA GLY A 91 12.86 -12.36 -12.98
C GLY A 91 12.83 -11.04 -12.17
N ILE A 92 12.77 -11.14 -10.86
CA ILE A 92 12.87 -9.98 -9.94
C ILE A 92 14.24 -9.93 -9.27
N LYS A 93 14.69 -11.04 -8.66
CA LYS A 93 15.95 -11.11 -7.91
C LYS A 93 17.18 -10.68 -8.73
N GLU A 94 17.16 -10.90 -10.04
CA GLU A 94 18.24 -10.50 -10.95
C GLU A 94 18.38 -8.97 -11.06
N ASN A 95 17.31 -8.23 -10.71
CA ASN A 95 17.32 -6.77 -10.65
C ASN A 95 17.69 -6.24 -9.27
N ILE A 96 17.81 -7.10 -8.25
CA ILE A 96 18.04 -6.70 -6.87
C ILE A 96 19.45 -7.11 -6.41
N LYS A 97 20.26 -6.12 -6.07
CA LYS A 97 21.59 -6.31 -5.47
C LYS A 97 21.48 -6.55 -3.96
N GLU A 98 20.57 -5.82 -3.32
CA GLU A 98 20.36 -5.86 -1.88
C GLU A 98 18.91 -5.49 -1.59
N PHE A 99 18.22 -6.29 -0.77
CA PHE A 99 16.88 -6.01 -0.29
C PHE A 99 16.87 -5.96 1.24
N LYS A 100 16.58 -4.80 1.79
CA LYS A 100 16.50 -4.59 3.24
C LYS A 100 15.06 -4.31 3.67
N VAL A 101 14.70 -4.83 4.84
CA VAL A 101 13.41 -4.59 5.48
C VAL A 101 13.65 -4.05 6.87
N VAL A 102 13.05 -2.91 7.20
CA VAL A 102 13.03 -2.36 8.55
C VAL A 102 11.61 -1.97 8.94
N SER A 103 11.23 -2.32 10.17
CA SER A 103 9.99 -1.89 10.81
C SER A 103 10.33 -0.98 11.97
N THR A 104 9.76 0.23 12.00
CA THR A 104 10.17 1.33 12.88
C THR A 104 9.18 1.61 14.01
N GLY A 105 8.03 0.92 14.03
CA GLY A 105 6.94 1.22 14.95
C GLY A 105 6.01 2.32 14.44
N THR A 106 5.30 2.98 15.33
CA THR A 106 4.30 4.01 14.99
C THR A 106 4.85 5.44 15.04
N ASP A 107 6.14 5.60 15.31
CA ASP A 107 6.80 6.90 15.38
C ASP A 107 7.22 7.38 13.98
N VAL A 108 6.65 8.49 13.52
CA VAL A 108 6.97 9.12 12.24
C VAL A 108 8.45 9.51 12.16
N ALA A 109 9.04 10.04 13.24
CA ALA A 109 10.44 10.45 13.25
C ALA A 109 11.39 9.25 13.07
N ALA A 110 11.08 8.12 13.70
CA ALA A 110 11.83 6.87 13.50
C ALA A 110 11.73 6.37 12.05
N GLN A 111 10.55 6.46 11.42
CA GLN A 111 10.38 6.09 10.01
C GLN A 111 11.18 7.00 9.09
N LEU A 112 11.11 8.32 9.29
CA LEU A 112 11.87 9.29 8.51
C LEU A 112 13.38 9.09 8.69
N GLY A 113 13.86 8.81 9.92
CA GLY A 113 15.25 8.50 10.21
C GLY A 113 15.74 7.27 9.45
N ALA A 114 14.98 6.19 9.46
CA ALA A 114 15.31 4.98 8.70
C ALA A 114 15.37 5.23 7.18
N MET A 115 14.46 6.03 6.63
CA MET A 115 14.51 6.42 5.21
C MET A 115 15.75 7.25 4.90
N GLU A 116 16.11 8.22 5.76
CA GLU A 116 17.32 9.03 5.61
C GLU A 116 18.59 8.18 5.65
N ASP A 117 18.65 7.20 6.55
CA ASP A 117 19.76 6.27 6.64
C ASP A 117 19.95 5.46 5.35
N PHE A 118 18.88 4.93 4.76
CA PHE A 118 18.96 4.21 3.50
C PHE A 118 19.37 5.11 2.33
N ILE A 119 18.91 6.37 2.27
CA ILE A 119 19.36 7.34 1.27
C ILE A 119 20.86 7.56 1.41
N ASN A 120 21.37 7.78 2.62
CA ASN A 120 22.78 8.02 2.90
C ASN A 120 23.66 6.77 2.64
N GLN A 121 23.11 5.55 2.78
CA GLN A 121 23.77 4.30 2.43
C GLN A 121 23.77 4.00 0.92
N GLY A 122 23.21 4.90 0.10
CA GLY A 122 23.17 4.78 -1.35
C GLY A 122 22.22 3.70 -1.84
N PHE A 123 21.05 3.55 -1.20
CA PHE A 123 19.97 2.76 -1.75
C PHE A 123 19.37 3.48 -2.96
N ASP A 124 18.89 2.71 -3.93
CA ASP A 124 18.34 3.23 -5.18
C ASP A 124 16.85 3.51 -5.08
N ALA A 125 16.14 2.73 -4.26
CA ALA A 125 14.72 2.94 -3.99
C ALA A 125 14.34 2.62 -2.55
N ILE A 126 13.30 3.31 -2.08
CA ILE A 126 12.63 3.08 -0.80
C ILE A 126 11.15 2.84 -1.07
N VAL A 127 10.70 1.62 -0.83
CA VAL A 127 9.28 1.27 -0.79
C VAL A 127 8.80 1.47 0.65
N THR A 128 7.69 2.16 0.86
CA THR A 128 7.26 2.48 2.23
C THR A 128 5.76 2.41 2.39
N ILE A 129 5.33 2.03 3.59
CA ILE A 129 3.95 2.13 4.04
C ILE A 129 3.92 3.12 5.20
N ALA A 130 3.41 4.32 4.92
CA ALA A 130 3.56 5.46 5.81
C ALA A 130 2.76 5.31 7.12
N VAL A 131 3.35 5.74 8.23
CA VAL A 131 2.65 5.78 9.53
C VAL A 131 1.70 6.97 9.63
N ALA A 132 2.00 8.06 8.90
CA ALA A 132 1.14 9.24 8.78
C ALA A 132 1.10 9.71 7.32
N PRO A 133 0.05 10.41 6.87
CA PRO A 133 -0.07 10.87 5.49
C PRO A 133 0.80 12.08 5.16
N ASP A 134 1.34 12.77 6.14
CA ASP A 134 2.11 14.01 6.01
C ASP A 134 3.46 13.95 6.75
N GLY A 135 4.22 15.06 6.70
CA GLY A 135 5.52 15.18 7.35
C GLY A 135 6.71 14.66 6.53
N PHE A 136 6.50 14.13 5.32
CA PHE A 136 7.53 13.50 4.50
C PHE A 136 8.25 14.45 3.51
N ASP A 137 7.86 15.71 3.41
CA ASP A 137 8.42 16.64 2.42
C ASP A 137 9.96 16.76 2.46
N ARG A 138 10.56 16.75 3.66
CA ARG A 138 12.02 16.84 3.83
C ARG A 138 12.70 15.60 3.24
N ILE A 139 12.17 14.42 3.54
CA ILE A 139 12.78 13.17 3.09
C ILE A 139 12.58 12.96 1.58
N ILE A 140 11.45 13.40 1.02
CA ILE A 140 11.19 13.39 -0.42
C ILE A 140 12.24 14.25 -1.14
N ARG A 141 12.45 15.49 -0.70
CA ARG A 141 13.50 16.37 -1.28
C ARG A 141 14.91 15.78 -1.16
N LEU A 142 15.20 15.09 -0.05
CA LEU A 142 16.50 14.43 0.12
C LEU A 142 16.65 13.27 -0.85
N ALA A 143 15.60 12.43 -0.99
CA ALA A 143 15.58 11.34 -1.95
C ALA A 143 15.77 11.84 -3.40
N ASP A 144 15.04 12.90 -3.78
CA ASP A 144 15.19 13.53 -5.09
C ASP A 144 16.64 13.98 -5.34
N LYS A 145 17.25 14.68 -4.37
CA LYS A 145 18.65 15.15 -4.46
C LYS A 145 19.63 14.00 -4.67
N HIS A 146 19.35 12.82 -4.14
CA HIS A 146 20.20 11.63 -4.25
C HIS A 146 19.74 10.66 -5.36
N ASN A 147 18.74 11.04 -6.16
CA ASN A 147 18.15 10.18 -7.19
C ASN A 147 17.60 8.85 -6.61
N VAL A 148 16.99 8.88 -5.46
CA VAL A 148 16.35 7.72 -4.81
C VAL A 148 14.87 7.73 -5.12
N VAL A 149 14.34 6.63 -5.66
CA VAL A 149 12.91 6.48 -5.95
C VAL A 149 12.17 6.14 -4.67
N VAL A 150 11.20 6.97 -4.26
CA VAL A 150 10.33 6.70 -3.10
C VAL A 150 8.96 6.26 -3.59
N VAL A 151 8.49 5.11 -3.10
CA VAL A 151 7.19 4.52 -3.48
C VAL A 151 6.37 4.19 -2.25
N PRO A 152 5.56 5.14 -1.75
CA PRO A 152 4.53 4.84 -0.77
C PRO A 152 3.46 3.93 -1.37
N PHE A 153 2.96 2.97 -0.58
CA PHE A 153 1.84 2.12 -0.99
C PHE A 153 0.88 1.92 0.17
N ASP A 154 -0.37 1.60 -0.14
CA ASP A 154 -1.43 1.36 0.83
C ASP A 154 -1.72 2.60 1.71
N ASN A 155 -0.94 2.82 2.74
CA ASN A 155 -0.92 4.04 3.50
C ASN A 155 -0.11 5.09 2.73
N ILE A 156 -0.77 5.75 1.79
CA ILE A 156 -0.14 6.74 0.92
C ILE A 156 0.02 8.11 1.59
N LEU A 157 0.82 8.95 0.96
CA LEU A 157 1.06 10.33 1.41
C LEU A 157 0.10 11.33 0.77
N ASP A 158 -0.24 12.37 1.49
CA ASP A 158 -1.02 13.48 0.97
C ASP A 158 -0.14 14.44 0.12
N THR A 159 0.42 13.90 -0.96
CA THR A 159 1.27 14.64 -1.90
C THR A 159 1.18 14.03 -3.31
N ASP A 160 1.47 14.84 -4.31
CA ASP A 160 1.58 14.41 -5.72
C ASP A 160 3.04 14.39 -6.22
N LYS A 161 4.03 14.47 -5.31
CA LYS A 161 5.45 14.57 -5.64
C LYS A 161 6.14 13.22 -5.80
N VAL A 162 5.54 12.13 -5.36
CA VAL A 162 6.09 10.77 -5.41
C VAL A 162 5.16 9.82 -6.16
N MET A 163 5.73 8.76 -6.70
CA MET A 163 4.95 7.66 -7.27
C MET A 163 4.36 6.82 -6.14
N MET A 164 3.06 6.51 -6.22
CA MET A 164 2.35 5.75 -5.19
C MET A 164 1.55 4.60 -5.78
N VAL A 165 1.30 3.57 -4.97
CA VAL A 165 0.47 2.41 -5.32
C VAL A 165 -0.64 2.26 -4.30
N ASN A 166 -1.90 2.28 -4.73
CA ASN A 166 -3.03 2.17 -3.81
C ASN A 166 -4.25 1.48 -4.43
N GLU A 167 -5.07 0.94 -3.56
CA GLU A 167 -6.49 0.65 -3.80
C GLU A 167 -7.32 1.85 -3.35
N ASP A 168 -8.49 2.07 -3.93
CA ASP A 168 -9.34 3.21 -3.54
C ASP A 168 -9.98 2.98 -2.18
N GLN A 169 -9.32 3.47 -1.13
CA GLN A 169 -9.76 3.33 0.25
C GLN A 169 -11.11 4.01 0.50
N LYS A 170 -11.35 5.14 -0.18
CA LYS A 170 -12.62 5.84 -0.06
C LYS A 170 -13.75 5.06 -0.71
N GLU A 171 -13.48 4.41 -1.85
CA GLU A 171 -14.44 3.52 -2.50
C GLU A 171 -14.72 2.27 -1.65
N MET A 172 -13.73 1.72 -0.95
CA MET A 172 -13.98 0.62 0.01
C MET A 172 -15.00 1.02 1.08
N GLY A 173 -14.89 2.24 1.61
CA GLY A 173 -15.89 2.78 2.53
C GLY A 173 -17.27 2.90 1.90
N ARG A 174 -17.38 3.47 0.69
CA ARG A 174 -18.65 3.58 -0.05
C ARG A 174 -19.28 2.22 -0.32
N MET A 175 -18.49 1.25 -0.79
CA MET A 175 -18.94 -0.11 -1.05
C MET A 175 -19.50 -0.76 0.21
N SER A 176 -18.81 -0.57 1.35
CA SER A 176 -19.24 -1.09 2.65
C SER A 176 -20.60 -0.53 3.07
N ALA A 177 -20.76 0.79 2.97
CA ALA A 177 -22.02 1.44 3.30
C ALA A 177 -23.17 0.96 2.39
N LYS A 178 -22.92 0.92 1.07
CA LYS A 178 -23.91 0.39 0.10
C LYS A 178 -24.30 -1.04 0.41
N TRP A 179 -23.31 -1.90 0.71
CA TRP A 179 -23.56 -3.29 1.10
C TRP A 179 -24.52 -3.41 2.28
N LEU A 180 -24.29 -2.63 3.36
CA LEU A 180 -25.15 -2.65 4.55
C LEU A 180 -26.56 -2.19 4.22
N ILE A 181 -26.73 -1.15 3.42
CA ILE A 181 -28.04 -0.63 2.99
C ILE A 181 -28.77 -1.67 2.12
N ASP A 182 -28.09 -2.21 1.11
CA ASP A 182 -28.68 -3.13 0.14
C ASP A 182 -29.09 -4.47 0.80
N GLU A 183 -28.22 -5.06 1.63
CA GLU A 183 -28.52 -6.35 2.27
C GLU A 183 -29.49 -6.25 3.45
N SER A 184 -29.55 -5.11 4.14
CA SER A 184 -30.57 -4.87 5.16
C SER A 184 -31.91 -4.44 4.58
N GLY A 185 -31.92 -3.80 3.41
CA GLY A 185 -33.08 -3.15 2.82
C GLY A 185 -33.57 -1.93 3.61
N LYS A 186 -32.75 -1.42 4.54
CA LYS A 186 -33.10 -0.31 5.45
C LYS A 186 -32.47 1.01 4.97
N LYS A 187 -33.12 2.11 5.36
CA LYS A 187 -32.60 3.47 5.20
C LYS A 187 -32.45 4.19 6.55
N SER A 188 -32.67 3.48 7.63
CA SER A 188 -32.51 3.97 9.00
C SER A 188 -32.20 2.80 9.92
N GLY A 189 -31.60 3.09 11.06
CA GLY A 189 -31.25 2.09 12.09
C GLY A 189 -29.91 2.41 12.73
N ASP A 190 -29.42 1.48 13.51
CA ASP A 190 -28.18 1.63 14.27
C ASP A 190 -27.05 0.83 13.60
N ILE A 191 -25.96 1.48 13.31
CA ILE A 191 -24.79 0.90 12.62
C ILE A 191 -23.58 0.99 13.54
N LEU A 192 -22.83 -0.09 13.61
CA LEU A 192 -21.51 -0.11 14.25
C LEU A 192 -20.41 0.09 13.19
N GLU A 193 -19.57 1.11 13.38
CA GLU A 193 -18.36 1.33 12.62
C GLU A 193 -17.15 1.02 13.50
N VAL A 194 -16.41 -0.06 13.18
CA VAL A 194 -15.16 -0.43 13.84
C VAL A 194 -14.01 0.11 13.02
N ARG A 195 -13.42 1.22 13.51
CA ARG A 195 -12.38 2.00 12.86
C ARG A 195 -11.01 1.31 12.90
N GLY A 196 -10.15 1.71 11.97
CA GLY A 196 -8.74 1.35 11.97
C GLY A 196 -7.90 2.18 12.97
N LEU A 197 -6.65 2.45 12.59
CA LEU A 197 -5.72 3.26 13.39
C LEU A 197 -5.94 4.75 13.11
N PRO A 198 -6.41 5.54 14.09
CA PRO A 198 -6.66 6.97 13.91
C PRO A 198 -5.41 7.73 13.47
N GLY A 199 -5.60 8.72 12.61
CA GLY A 199 -4.50 9.53 12.05
C GLY A 199 -3.84 8.92 10.81
N ASN A 200 -4.23 7.72 10.41
CA ASN A 200 -3.77 7.07 9.20
C ASN A 200 -4.65 7.38 8.00
N SER A 201 -4.06 7.50 6.79
CA SER A 201 -4.81 7.81 5.56
C SER A 201 -5.85 6.75 5.21
N VAL A 202 -5.56 5.47 5.43
CA VAL A 202 -6.47 4.35 5.15
C VAL A 202 -7.72 4.43 6.04
N ASP A 203 -7.53 4.59 7.36
CA ASP A 203 -8.65 4.77 8.29
C ASP A 203 -9.50 5.98 7.94
N ARG A 204 -8.85 7.12 7.69
CA ARG A 204 -9.52 8.36 7.31
C ARG A 204 -10.38 8.19 6.05
N ASP A 205 -9.79 7.68 4.99
CA ASP A 205 -10.45 7.64 3.67
C ASP A 205 -11.58 6.60 3.64
N ARG A 206 -11.43 5.44 4.27
CA ARG A 206 -12.51 4.47 4.44
C ARG A 206 -13.67 5.05 5.23
N HIS A 207 -13.39 5.71 6.34
CA HIS A 207 -14.39 6.40 7.15
C HIS A 207 -15.14 7.45 6.34
N LEU A 208 -14.41 8.34 5.64
CA LEU A 208 -15.05 9.38 4.82
C LEU A 208 -15.94 8.79 3.72
N GLY A 209 -15.48 7.72 3.05
CA GLY A 209 -16.29 7.05 2.03
C GLY A 209 -17.54 6.39 2.61
N PHE A 210 -17.42 5.76 3.77
CA PHE A 210 -18.54 5.15 4.47
C PHE A 210 -19.59 6.19 4.89
N ARG A 211 -19.15 7.28 5.52
CA ARG A 211 -20.01 8.38 5.95
C ARG A 211 -20.70 9.07 4.79
N GLU A 212 -20.01 9.29 3.69
CA GLU A 212 -20.58 9.91 2.48
C GLU A 212 -21.86 9.20 2.01
N VAL A 213 -21.89 7.87 2.08
CA VAL A 213 -23.06 7.08 1.67
C VAL A 213 -24.09 6.97 2.79
N MET A 214 -23.66 6.70 4.02
CA MET A 214 -24.56 6.52 5.16
C MET A 214 -25.32 7.80 5.54
N GLU A 215 -24.70 8.95 5.39
CA GLU A 215 -25.27 10.27 5.63
C GLU A 215 -25.91 10.88 4.37
N GLY A 216 -25.89 10.13 3.26
CA GLY A 216 -26.47 10.54 1.98
C GLY A 216 -27.98 10.80 2.08
N ALA A 217 -28.50 11.50 1.07
CA ALA A 217 -29.89 11.94 1.02
C ALA A 217 -30.90 10.78 1.23
N GLY A 218 -31.75 10.92 2.22
CA GLY A 218 -32.82 9.97 2.55
C GLY A 218 -32.41 8.87 3.53
N ASN A 219 -31.16 8.78 3.95
CA ASN A 219 -30.68 7.88 4.97
C ASN A 219 -30.78 8.53 6.37
N LYS A 220 -31.10 7.73 7.40
CA LYS A 220 -31.22 8.16 8.79
C LYS A 220 -30.61 7.10 9.71
N PHE A 221 -29.31 6.84 9.54
CA PHE A 221 -28.59 5.88 10.38
C PHE A 221 -27.93 6.58 11.55
N ASN A 222 -28.04 5.99 12.74
CA ASN A 222 -27.21 6.34 13.89
C ASN A 222 -25.94 5.51 13.82
N ILE A 223 -24.79 6.14 13.77
CA ILE A 223 -23.52 5.42 13.64
C ILE A 223 -22.76 5.53 14.96
N THR A 224 -22.53 4.37 15.57
CA THR A 224 -21.63 4.23 16.73
C THR A 224 -20.24 3.90 16.21
N GLU A 225 -19.25 4.75 16.51
CA GLU A 225 -17.86 4.52 16.15
C GLU A 225 -17.08 3.95 17.34
N VAL A 226 -16.27 2.94 17.07
CA VAL A 226 -15.29 2.39 18.00
C VAL A 226 -13.95 2.17 17.27
N VAL A 227 -12.84 2.17 18.02
CA VAL A 227 -11.50 2.04 17.42
C VAL A 227 -10.97 0.63 17.64
N GLY A 228 -10.88 -0.14 16.57
CA GLY A 228 -10.38 -1.53 16.55
C GLY A 228 -8.89 -1.65 16.25
N ASN A 229 -8.24 -0.56 15.76
CA ASN A 229 -6.81 -0.52 15.43
C ASN A 229 -6.35 -1.59 14.41
N TRP A 230 -7.25 -2.13 13.60
CA TRP A 230 -7.02 -3.27 12.69
C TRP A 230 -6.48 -4.51 13.41
N ASP A 231 -6.84 -4.69 14.67
CA ASP A 231 -6.43 -5.81 15.52
C ASP A 231 -7.63 -6.64 15.94
N THR A 232 -7.55 -7.95 15.76
CA THR A 232 -8.64 -8.90 16.06
C THR A 232 -9.12 -8.81 17.50
N GLY A 233 -8.18 -8.81 18.47
CA GLY A 233 -8.51 -8.78 19.89
C GLY A 233 -9.11 -7.46 20.32
N THR A 234 -8.59 -6.35 19.82
CA THR A 234 -9.10 -5.00 20.07
C THR A 234 -10.49 -4.84 19.45
N SER A 235 -10.68 -5.26 18.19
CA SER A 235 -11.98 -5.21 17.51
C SER A 235 -13.03 -6.05 18.24
N GLN A 236 -12.66 -7.25 18.71
CA GLN A 236 -13.54 -8.09 19.54
C GLN A 236 -13.97 -7.37 20.82
N LYS A 237 -13.00 -6.78 21.53
CA LYS A 237 -13.26 -6.08 22.80
C LYS A 237 -14.18 -4.87 22.59
N VAL A 238 -13.84 -3.96 21.67
CA VAL A 238 -14.63 -2.74 21.48
C VAL A 238 -16.02 -3.01 20.90
N THR A 239 -16.17 -4.07 20.10
CA THR A 239 -17.48 -4.54 19.63
C THR A 239 -18.30 -5.10 20.78
N ALA A 240 -17.72 -5.91 21.65
CA ALA A 240 -18.43 -6.43 22.85
C ALA A 240 -18.88 -5.29 23.78
N ASP A 241 -18.02 -4.31 24.01
CA ASP A 241 -18.32 -3.11 24.80
C ASP A 241 -19.49 -2.32 24.16
N ALA A 242 -19.47 -2.11 22.84
CA ALA A 242 -20.53 -1.42 22.12
C ALA A 242 -21.88 -2.20 22.20
N LEU A 243 -21.84 -3.52 22.03
CA LEU A 243 -23.03 -4.37 22.17
C LEU A 243 -23.60 -4.33 23.60
N ALA A 244 -22.77 -4.29 24.62
CA ALA A 244 -23.20 -4.19 26.00
C ALA A 244 -23.92 -2.86 26.31
N VAL A 245 -23.52 -1.77 25.65
CA VAL A 245 -24.10 -0.44 25.83
C VAL A 245 -25.36 -0.23 25.00
N HIS A 246 -25.34 -0.63 23.73
CA HIS A 246 -26.40 -0.33 22.76
C HIS A 246 -27.37 -1.49 22.54
N GLY A 247 -26.99 -2.70 22.88
CA GLY A 247 -27.81 -3.91 22.79
C GLY A 247 -27.96 -4.46 21.36
N HIS A 248 -28.15 -3.64 20.36
CA HIS A 248 -28.40 -4.08 18.98
C HIS A 248 -27.81 -3.12 17.95
N PHE A 249 -27.36 -3.69 16.82
CA PHE A 249 -27.03 -2.98 15.59
C PHE A 249 -27.70 -3.64 14.39
N ASP A 250 -28.08 -2.86 13.38
CA ASP A 250 -28.70 -3.32 12.14
C ASP A 250 -27.70 -3.67 11.05
N GLY A 251 -26.45 -3.25 11.21
CA GLY A 251 -25.35 -3.55 10.32
C GLY A 251 -24.01 -3.19 10.95
N VAL A 252 -22.93 -3.80 10.46
CA VAL A 252 -21.58 -3.60 10.98
C VAL A 252 -20.61 -3.35 9.83
N PHE A 253 -19.87 -2.26 9.91
CA PHE A 253 -18.70 -2.00 9.08
C PHE A 253 -17.43 -2.10 9.95
N THR A 254 -16.50 -2.97 9.55
CA THR A 254 -15.20 -3.04 10.21
C THR A 254 -14.07 -2.84 9.20
N GLN A 255 -13.13 -2.00 9.57
CA GLN A 255 -11.97 -1.70 8.74
C GLN A 255 -10.84 -2.73 8.87
N GLY A 256 -10.99 -3.73 9.75
CA GLY A 256 -10.05 -4.81 10.02
C GLY A 256 -10.25 -5.39 11.41
N GLY A 257 -9.76 -6.61 11.66
CA GLY A 257 -10.11 -7.39 12.83
C GLY A 257 -11.57 -7.88 12.75
N SER A 258 -12.02 -8.16 11.53
CA SER A 258 -13.41 -8.53 11.22
C SER A 258 -13.82 -9.82 11.91
N ASP A 259 -12.91 -10.77 12.00
CA ASP A 259 -13.09 -12.04 12.72
C ASP A 259 -13.36 -11.83 14.21
N GLY A 260 -12.67 -10.89 14.84
CA GLY A 260 -12.89 -10.51 16.24
C GLY A 260 -14.28 -9.89 16.46
N THR A 261 -14.72 -9.05 15.52
CA THR A 261 -16.07 -8.46 15.53
C THR A 261 -17.15 -9.54 15.47
N VAL A 262 -17.02 -10.53 14.57
CA VAL A 262 -17.95 -11.68 14.50
C VAL A 262 -17.93 -12.48 15.81
N GLN A 263 -16.76 -12.75 16.39
CA GLN A 263 -16.62 -13.45 17.67
C GLN A 263 -17.35 -12.71 18.81
N ALA A 264 -17.25 -11.37 18.85
CA ALA A 264 -17.97 -10.57 19.84
C ALA A 264 -19.50 -10.68 19.68
N MET A 265 -20.01 -10.64 18.44
CA MET A 265 -21.44 -10.85 18.16
C MET A 265 -21.91 -12.23 18.62
N MET A 266 -21.15 -13.28 18.33
CA MET A 266 -21.46 -14.64 18.76
C MET A 266 -21.48 -14.76 20.30
N ALA A 267 -20.47 -14.23 20.97
CA ALA A 267 -20.38 -14.26 22.44
C ALA A 267 -21.52 -13.50 23.11
N ALA A 268 -21.92 -12.36 22.54
CA ALA A 268 -23.06 -11.56 23.01
C ALA A 268 -24.43 -12.18 22.62
N LYS A 269 -24.47 -13.25 21.84
CA LYS A 269 -25.69 -13.81 21.23
C LYS A 269 -26.48 -12.76 20.42
N HIS A 270 -25.78 -11.81 19.85
CA HIS A 270 -26.34 -10.82 18.92
C HIS A 270 -26.75 -11.55 17.63
N PRO A 271 -27.91 -11.31 17.06
CA PRO A 271 -28.28 -11.89 15.77
C PRO A 271 -27.30 -11.42 14.71
N PHE A 272 -26.93 -12.29 13.79
CA PHE A 272 -26.11 -11.85 12.65
C PHE A 272 -26.88 -10.85 11.79
N VAL A 273 -26.16 -9.83 11.35
CA VAL A 273 -26.65 -8.73 10.50
C VAL A 273 -25.72 -8.57 9.30
N PRO A 274 -26.11 -7.81 8.27
CA PRO A 274 -25.19 -7.48 7.20
C PRO A 274 -23.91 -6.88 7.75
N MET A 275 -22.77 -7.41 7.30
CA MET A 275 -21.46 -7.00 7.77
C MET A 275 -20.50 -6.82 6.59
N SER A 276 -19.68 -5.78 6.63
CA SER A 276 -18.59 -5.55 5.70
C SER A 276 -17.26 -5.51 6.44
N GLY A 277 -16.25 -6.20 5.92
CA GLY A 277 -14.94 -6.31 6.54
C GLY A 277 -13.82 -6.62 5.53
N GLU A 278 -12.61 -6.74 6.01
CA GLU A 278 -11.43 -6.97 5.17
C GLU A 278 -11.29 -8.40 4.65
N GLY A 279 -10.22 -8.61 3.85
CA GLY A 279 -9.87 -9.87 3.20
C GLY A 279 -9.26 -10.93 4.13
N GLU A 280 -9.54 -10.91 5.42
CA GLU A 280 -9.05 -11.87 6.40
C GLU A 280 -9.62 -13.27 6.14
N ASN A 281 -8.76 -14.27 6.10
CA ASN A 281 -9.17 -15.64 5.82
C ASN A 281 -10.17 -16.16 6.88
N GLU A 282 -9.95 -15.86 8.16
CA GLU A 282 -10.85 -16.27 9.23
C GLU A 282 -12.23 -15.62 9.09
N TYR A 283 -12.30 -14.33 8.76
CA TYR A 283 -13.58 -13.68 8.51
C TYR A 283 -14.33 -14.33 7.33
N ARG A 284 -13.63 -14.68 6.26
CA ARG A 284 -14.24 -15.40 5.12
C ARG A 284 -14.73 -16.79 5.50
N LYS A 285 -14.01 -17.51 6.37
CA LYS A 285 -14.48 -18.78 6.95
C LYS A 285 -15.75 -18.58 7.77
N GLN A 286 -15.76 -17.60 8.66
CA GLN A 286 -16.94 -17.27 9.47
C GLN A 286 -18.15 -16.90 8.61
N ILE A 287 -17.95 -16.11 7.54
CA ILE A 287 -19.01 -15.83 6.57
C ILE A 287 -19.54 -17.13 5.95
N ALA A 288 -18.65 -18.02 5.48
CA ALA A 288 -19.06 -19.28 4.86
C ALA A 288 -19.83 -20.19 5.84
N ASP A 289 -19.38 -20.26 7.09
CA ASP A 289 -19.97 -21.10 8.13
C ASP A 289 -21.34 -20.57 8.59
N HIS A 290 -21.49 -19.25 8.71
CA HIS A 290 -22.66 -18.59 9.29
C HIS A 290 -23.58 -17.85 8.30
N ALA A 291 -23.33 -17.97 6.99
CA ALA A 291 -24.21 -17.36 5.98
C ALA A 291 -25.67 -17.77 6.13
N LYS A 292 -25.90 -19.05 6.47
CA LYS A 292 -27.25 -19.61 6.68
C LYS A 292 -27.91 -19.11 7.99
N ASP A 293 -27.08 -18.71 8.94
CA ASP A 293 -27.53 -18.17 10.23
C ASP A 293 -27.75 -16.64 10.15
N GLY A 294 -27.54 -16.03 8.97
CA GLY A 294 -27.84 -14.63 8.72
C GLY A 294 -26.61 -13.71 8.58
N LEU A 295 -25.37 -14.23 8.67
CA LEU A 295 -24.16 -13.44 8.42
C LEU A 295 -24.00 -13.16 6.91
N LYS A 296 -24.67 -12.11 6.45
CA LYS A 296 -24.53 -11.62 5.08
C LYS A 296 -23.24 -10.79 4.95
N GLY A 297 -22.14 -11.50 4.94
CA GLY A 297 -20.81 -10.87 4.91
C GLY A 297 -20.38 -10.46 3.52
N MET A 298 -19.73 -9.28 3.42
CA MET A 298 -18.89 -8.87 2.32
C MET A 298 -17.47 -8.71 2.86
N SER A 299 -16.51 -9.37 2.20
CA SER A 299 -15.09 -9.23 2.47
C SER A 299 -14.45 -8.55 1.28
N TYR A 300 -13.95 -7.36 1.46
CA TYR A 300 -13.13 -6.68 0.46
C TYR A 300 -11.66 -6.90 0.77
N GLY A 301 -10.86 -6.95 -0.27
CA GLY A 301 -9.46 -7.28 -0.06
C GLY A 301 -8.60 -6.05 -0.18
N GLN A 302 -7.94 -5.70 0.87
CA GLN A 302 -6.70 -4.99 0.79
C GLN A 302 -5.59 -6.03 0.85
N SER A 303 -4.97 -6.25 -0.29
CA SER A 303 -3.97 -7.32 -0.39
C SER A 303 -2.61 -6.91 0.15
N PRO A 304 -2.00 -7.66 1.08
CA PRO A 304 -0.58 -7.49 1.43
C PRO A 304 0.37 -7.55 0.23
N ALA A 305 -0.07 -8.10 -0.91
CA ALA A 305 0.68 -8.16 -2.16
C ALA A 305 0.93 -6.79 -2.83
N LEU A 306 0.29 -5.71 -2.36
CA LEU A 306 0.58 -4.34 -2.80
C LEU A 306 2.07 -3.99 -2.70
N VAL A 307 2.78 -4.51 -1.70
CA VAL A 307 4.23 -4.31 -1.53
C VAL A 307 5.03 -4.85 -2.73
N ALA A 308 4.63 -5.99 -3.29
CA ALA A 308 5.27 -6.57 -4.46
C ALA A 308 5.07 -5.68 -5.70
N ILE A 309 3.87 -5.11 -5.85
CA ILE A 309 3.56 -4.19 -6.95
C ILE A 309 4.36 -2.89 -6.79
N ALA A 310 4.44 -2.33 -5.58
CA ALA A 310 5.24 -1.14 -5.28
C ALA A 310 6.74 -1.38 -5.53
N THR A 311 7.27 -2.55 -5.16
CA THR A 311 8.66 -2.94 -5.44
C THR A 311 8.90 -3.06 -6.95
N LYS A 312 7.98 -3.66 -7.69
CA LYS A 312 8.06 -3.75 -9.16
C LYS A 312 7.99 -2.38 -9.82
N ALA A 313 7.15 -1.48 -9.30
CA ALA A 313 7.06 -0.09 -9.76
C ALA A 313 8.37 0.66 -9.53
N ALA A 314 9.00 0.49 -8.35
CA ALA A 314 10.31 1.04 -8.06
C ALA A 314 11.39 0.57 -9.04
N ILE A 315 11.46 -0.74 -9.31
CA ILE A 315 12.38 -1.32 -10.30
C ILE A 315 12.12 -0.72 -11.69
N SER A 316 10.86 -0.64 -12.11
CA SER A 316 10.49 -0.07 -13.41
C SER A 316 10.89 1.39 -13.54
N ALA A 317 10.72 2.21 -12.50
CA ALA A 317 11.16 3.59 -12.45
C ALA A 317 12.69 3.72 -12.56
N LEU A 318 13.43 2.88 -11.82
CA LEU A 318 14.92 2.84 -11.89
C LEU A 318 15.44 2.42 -13.27
N GLN A 319 14.65 1.65 -14.02
CA GLN A 319 14.95 1.28 -15.41
C GLN A 319 14.69 2.44 -16.40
N GLY A 320 14.19 3.58 -15.94
CA GLY A 320 13.87 4.76 -16.74
C GLY A 320 12.54 4.69 -17.47
N ASN A 321 11.66 3.78 -17.08
CA ASN A 321 10.34 3.68 -17.69
C ASN A 321 9.42 4.81 -17.23
N VAL A 322 8.45 5.17 -18.09
CA VAL A 322 7.40 6.13 -17.75
C VAL A 322 6.40 5.46 -16.82
N MET A 323 6.14 6.08 -15.66
CA MET A 323 5.30 5.52 -14.61
C MET A 323 4.17 6.46 -14.23
N PRO A 324 2.94 5.96 -13.96
CA PRO A 324 1.89 6.80 -13.37
C PRO A 324 2.31 7.28 -11.99
N GLN A 325 2.00 8.54 -11.66
CA GLN A 325 2.25 9.09 -10.33
C GLN A 325 1.45 8.35 -9.25
N LEU A 326 0.22 7.99 -9.53
CA LEU A 326 -0.61 7.16 -8.66
C LEU A 326 -1.12 5.97 -9.46
N ILE A 327 -0.73 4.77 -9.00
CA ILE A 327 -1.08 3.49 -9.60
C ILE A 327 -2.32 2.94 -8.87
N SER A 328 -3.37 2.68 -9.64
CA SER A 328 -4.63 2.12 -9.14
C SER A 328 -4.62 0.60 -9.19
N ILE A 329 -4.86 -0.03 -8.06
CA ILE A 329 -5.04 -1.47 -7.94
C ILE A 329 -6.52 -1.77 -7.72
N PRO A 330 -7.11 -2.75 -8.43
CA PRO A 330 -8.50 -3.14 -8.24
C PRO A 330 -8.75 -3.65 -6.81
N ILE A 331 -9.92 -3.36 -6.27
CA ILE A 331 -10.38 -3.89 -4.98
C ILE A 331 -10.98 -5.28 -5.19
N PRO A 332 -10.35 -6.36 -4.73
CA PRO A 332 -10.99 -7.67 -4.77
C PRO A 332 -12.10 -7.75 -3.72
N VAL A 333 -13.22 -8.33 -4.12
CA VAL A 333 -14.41 -8.50 -3.27
C VAL A 333 -14.84 -9.95 -3.29
N ALA A 334 -15.23 -10.48 -2.13
CA ALA A 334 -15.92 -11.75 -1.97
C ALA A 334 -17.10 -11.57 -1.03
N THR A 335 -18.23 -12.17 -1.36
CA THR A 335 -19.45 -12.08 -0.55
C THR A 335 -19.90 -13.46 -0.09
N TYR A 336 -20.81 -13.53 0.85
CA TYR A 336 -21.40 -14.79 1.30
C TYR A 336 -22.02 -15.62 0.15
N LYS A 337 -22.25 -15.00 -1.02
CA LYS A 337 -22.85 -15.66 -2.21
C LYS A 337 -21.81 -16.38 -3.06
N ASP A 338 -20.53 -15.99 -2.98
CA ASP A 338 -19.49 -16.46 -3.91
C ASP A 338 -18.25 -17.05 -3.22
N LEU A 339 -18.27 -17.19 -1.90
CA LEU A 339 -17.18 -17.83 -1.17
C LEU A 339 -17.05 -19.31 -1.52
N LYS A 340 -15.81 -19.72 -1.89
CA LYS A 340 -15.47 -21.08 -2.26
C LYS A 340 -14.16 -21.51 -1.60
N PRO A 341 -14.13 -22.63 -0.87
CA PRO A 341 -12.92 -23.14 -0.25
C PRO A 341 -11.87 -23.46 -1.29
N GLY A 342 -10.60 -23.15 -1.00
CA GLY A 342 -9.47 -23.33 -1.90
C GLY A 342 -9.40 -22.34 -3.08
N THR A 343 -10.36 -21.41 -3.17
CA THR A 343 -10.41 -20.37 -4.22
C THR A 343 -10.22 -18.99 -3.63
N ASN A 344 -11.08 -18.60 -2.70
CA ASN A 344 -11.05 -17.27 -2.08
C ASN A 344 -11.08 -17.31 -0.55
N TYR A 345 -11.10 -18.49 0.05
CA TYR A 345 -10.72 -18.74 1.44
C TYR A 345 -10.16 -20.17 1.57
N TRP A 346 -9.39 -20.40 2.64
CA TRP A 346 -8.69 -21.67 2.88
C TRP A 346 -8.99 -22.18 4.30
N PRO A 347 -9.83 -23.23 4.46
CA PRO A 347 -10.19 -23.77 5.78
C PRO A 347 -8.99 -24.21 6.63
N ASP A 348 -7.96 -24.74 5.99
CA ASP A 348 -6.79 -25.30 6.67
C ASP A 348 -5.67 -24.27 6.96
N LEU A 349 -5.83 -23.02 6.51
CA LEU A 349 -4.86 -21.97 6.82
C LEU A 349 -5.19 -21.30 8.14
N ASN A 350 -4.12 -20.83 8.79
CA ASN A 350 -4.20 -20.03 9.99
C ASN A 350 -5.16 -18.84 9.80
N ALA A 351 -5.87 -18.48 10.86
CA ALA A 351 -6.75 -17.33 10.97
C ALA A 351 -6.10 -16.03 10.43
N ASN A 352 -4.82 -15.91 10.61
CA ASN A 352 -4.02 -14.71 10.32
C ASN A 352 -3.55 -14.57 8.87
N PHE A 353 -4.15 -15.29 7.92
CA PHE A 353 -3.82 -15.16 6.51
C PHE A 353 -4.81 -14.21 5.82
N PHE A 354 -4.29 -13.31 4.98
CA PHE A 354 -5.11 -12.44 4.14
C PHE A 354 -5.27 -13.05 2.75
N ALA A 355 -6.48 -13.23 2.35
CA ALA A 355 -6.88 -13.57 1.01
C ALA A 355 -7.57 -12.35 0.37
N PRO A 356 -7.23 -11.91 -0.81
CA PRO A 356 -6.33 -12.47 -1.81
C PRO A 356 -4.87 -11.99 -1.65
N ASN A 357 -3.94 -12.75 -2.24
CA ASN A 357 -2.52 -12.46 -2.22
C ASN A 357 -1.87 -12.58 -3.62
N GLN A 358 -2.67 -12.45 -4.65
CA GLN A 358 -2.25 -12.61 -6.03
C GLN A 358 -2.67 -11.40 -6.86
N PHE A 359 -1.76 -10.97 -7.74
CA PHE A 359 -2.07 -9.98 -8.78
C PHE A 359 -1.32 -10.34 -10.07
N LEU A 360 -1.92 -11.24 -10.84
CA LEU A 360 -1.33 -11.82 -12.05
C LEU A 360 -0.85 -10.80 -13.08
N PRO A 361 -1.55 -9.67 -13.32
CA PRO A 361 -1.07 -8.63 -14.23
C PRO A 361 0.32 -8.09 -13.89
N CYS A 362 0.70 -8.14 -12.61
CA CYS A 362 2.04 -7.75 -12.14
C CYS A 362 2.99 -8.94 -11.94
N GLY A 363 2.55 -10.17 -12.20
CA GLY A 363 3.34 -11.38 -11.95
C GLY A 363 3.45 -11.75 -10.47
N VAL A 364 2.55 -11.22 -9.64
CA VAL A 364 2.44 -11.59 -8.23
C VAL A 364 1.51 -12.79 -8.13
N ASN A 365 2.08 -13.95 -7.83
CA ASN A 365 1.34 -15.21 -7.75
C ASN A 365 2.01 -16.16 -6.75
N PHE A 366 1.82 -15.86 -5.45
CA PHE A 366 2.38 -16.70 -4.39
C PHE A 366 1.32 -17.61 -3.80
N THR A 367 1.74 -18.82 -3.47
CA THR A 367 1.00 -19.71 -2.59
C THR A 367 1.17 -19.29 -1.14
N ALA A 368 0.22 -19.66 -0.29
CA ALA A 368 0.33 -19.39 1.14
C ALA A 368 1.61 -19.97 1.78
N PRO A 369 2.05 -21.24 1.46
CA PRO A 369 3.29 -21.77 1.98
C PRO A 369 4.53 -20.96 1.59
N GLU A 370 4.62 -20.46 0.36
CA GLU A 370 5.76 -19.63 -0.08
C GLU A 370 5.87 -18.33 0.73
N ILE A 371 4.74 -17.67 0.99
CA ILE A 371 4.71 -16.46 1.81
C ILE A 371 5.06 -16.81 3.27
N MET A 372 4.43 -17.84 3.83
CA MET A 372 4.57 -18.19 5.24
C MET A 372 5.97 -18.74 5.59
N ALA A 373 6.72 -19.24 4.61
CA ALA A 373 8.11 -19.66 4.78
C ALA A 373 9.07 -18.49 5.06
N GLN A 374 8.68 -17.25 4.73
CA GLN A 374 9.50 -16.06 4.94
C GLN A 374 9.46 -15.57 6.39
N SER A 375 10.51 -14.86 6.81
CA SER A 375 10.59 -14.21 8.12
C SER A 375 10.01 -12.81 8.09
N GLU A 376 9.24 -12.43 9.12
CA GLU A 376 8.75 -11.07 9.35
C GLU A 376 9.78 -10.13 9.98
N LYS A 377 10.91 -10.65 10.45
CA LYS A 377 11.94 -9.87 11.17
C LYS A 377 12.63 -8.86 10.24
N ASN A 378 13.12 -7.78 10.83
CA ASN A 378 14.00 -6.85 10.13
C ASN A 378 15.19 -7.60 9.51
N THR A 379 15.65 -7.13 8.35
CA THR A 379 16.88 -7.65 7.74
C THR A 379 18.06 -7.02 8.46
N GLN A 380 19.01 -7.85 8.90
CA GLN A 380 20.24 -7.39 9.54
C GLN A 380 21.23 -6.81 8.54
#